data_3971f949b996fab95f4ed0c8454ada72
#
_entry.id   3971f949b996fab95f4ed0c8454ada72
#
_cell.length_a   1.000
_cell.length_b   1.000
_cell.length_c   1.000
_cell.angle_alpha   90.00
_cell.angle_beta   90.00
_cell.angle_gamma   90.00
#
_symmetry.space_group_name_H-M   'P 1'
#
loop_
_entity.id
_entity.type
_entity.pdbx_description
1 polymer ?
#
loop_
_entity_poly.entity_id
_entity_poly.type
_entity_poly.pdbx_seq_one_letter_code
_entity_poly.pdbx_strand_id
1 'polypeptide(L)'
;TCDCICEIDGELWVIDFKTSNHLHTTYDLQSAAYTQMYKECYGKTADRIGVLWLKSKSRGVDNSGKRLKGKKWEMFESPRTQEENLEIFKSVKNIFDLENPKHKPATTSFKTTVKRIV
;
A
#
# COMPACT_ATOMS: atom_id res chain seq x y z
N THR A 1 6.48 -2.20 -5.31
CA THR A 1 5.71 -3.47 -5.35
C THR A 1 4.40 -3.28 -4.61
N CYS A 2 3.28 -3.62 -5.23
CA CYS A 2 1.97 -3.65 -4.58
C CYS A 2 1.83 -4.95 -3.78
N ASP A 3 1.27 -4.88 -2.57
CA ASP A 3 1.19 -6.06 -1.71
C ASP A 3 0.11 -7.04 -2.14
N CYS A 4 -1.08 -6.54 -2.47
CA CYS A 4 -2.20 -7.39 -2.83
C CYS A 4 -3.14 -6.72 -3.84
N ILE A 5 -3.50 -7.47 -4.88
CA ILE A 5 -4.58 -7.14 -5.80
C ILE A 5 -5.50 -8.34 -5.83
N CYS A 6 -6.75 -8.15 -5.46
CA CYS A 6 -7.70 -9.25 -5.31
C CYS A 6 -9.14 -8.81 -5.61
N GLU A 7 -10.01 -9.77 -5.73
CA GLU A 7 -11.45 -9.55 -5.82
C GLU A 7 -12.10 -9.92 -4.49
N ILE A 8 -12.90 -9.01 -3.94
CA ILE A 8 -13.69 -9.23 -2.73
C ILE A 8 -15.12 -8.82 -3.05
N ASP A 9 -16.05 -9.74 -2.91
CA ASP A 9 -17.49 -9.53 -3.17
C ASP A 9 -17.79 -8.95 -4.57
N GLY A 10 -17.00 -9.36 -5.58
CA GLY A 10 -17.14 -8.90 -6.96
C GLY A 10 -16.49 -7.53 -7.26
N GLU A 11 -15.82 -6.92 -6.30
CA GLU A 11 -15.09 -5.66 -6.48
C GLU A 11 -13.58 -5.91 -6.53
N LEU A 12 -12.89 -5.22 -7.44
CA LEU A 12 -11.44 -5.27 -7.58
C LEU A 12 -10.79 -4.34 -6.54
N TRP A 13 -9.99 -4.91 -5.67
CA TRP A 13 -9.29 -4.21 -4.60
C TRP A 13 -7.79 -4.13 -4.85
N VAL A 14 -7.21 -2.98 -4.53
CA VAL A 14 -5.77 -2.80 -4.30
C VAL A 14 -5.58 -2.59 -2.80
N ILE A 15 -4.84 -3.50 -2.17
CA ILE A 15 -4.67 -3.51 -0.70
C ILE A 15 -3.19 -3.47 -0.37
N ASP A 16 -2.84 -2.59 0.56
CA ASP A 16 -1.51 -2.50 1.15
C ASP A 16 -1.57 -2.98 2.61
N PHE A 17 -0.58 -3.78 3.03
CA PHE A 17 -0.52 -4.30 4.39
C PHE A 17 0.39 -3.45 5.26
N LYS A 18 -0.11 -3.00 6.41
CA LYS A 18 0.66 -2.20 7.37
C LYS A 18 0.62 -2.82 8.76
N THR A 19 1.80 -2.92 9.36
CA THR A 19 1.98 -3.43 10.73
C THR A 19 2.38 -2.34 11.72
N SER A 20 2.43 -1.08 11.27
CA SER A 20 2.81 0.08 12.07
C SER A 20 1.88 0.31 13.26
N ASN A 21 2.38 1.00 14.29
CA ASN A 21 1.60 1.34 15.47
C ASN A 21 0.49 2.38 15.19
N HIS A 22 0.65 3.15 14.11
CA HIS A 22 -0.28 4.21 13.71
C HIS A 22 -0.51 4.14 12.20
N LEU A 23 -1.69 4.57 11.75
CA LEU A 23 -1.97 4.83 10.35
C LEU A 23 -1.41 6.20 9.97
N HIS A 24 -0.58 6.24 8.94
CA HIS A 24 -0.06 7.47 8.38
C HIS A 24 -0.85 7.89 7.14
N THR A 25 -1.12 9.18 7.00
CA THR A 25 -1.87 9.73 5.85
C THR A 25 -1.16 9.51 4.52
N THR A 26 0.16 9.29 4.54
CA THR A 26 0.97 8.98 3.36
C THR A 26 0.71 7.60 2.77
N TYR A 27 0.08 6.68 3.50
CA TYR A 27 -0.28 5.36 2.98
C TYR A 27 -1.29 5.45 1.84
N ASP A 28 -2.22 6.40 1.93
CA ASP A 28 -3.19 6.66 0.87
C ASP A 28 -2.51 7.08 -0.44
N LEU A 29 -1.48 7.90 -0.34
CA LEU A 29 -0.72 8.38 -1.49
C LEU A 29 0.05 7.24 -2.18
N GLN A 30 0.65 6.35 -1.41
CA GLN A 30 1.33 5.17 -1.91
C GLN A 30 0.34 4.24 -2.64
N SER A 31 -0.80 3.98 -2.04
CA SER A 31 -1.84 3.14 -2.62
C SER A 31 -2.43 3.73 -3.89
N ALA A 32 -2.58 5.05 -3.94
CA ALA A 32 -3.03 5.75 -5.14
C ALA A 32 -2.04 5.59 -6.31
N ALA A 33 -0.75 5.70 -6.03
CA ALA A 33 0.29 5.47 -7.04
C ALA A 33 0.28 4.02 -7.56
N TYR A 34 0.14 3.03 -6.68
CA TYR A 34 0.04 1.62 -7.07
C TYR A 34 -1.18 1.34 -7.93
N THR A 35 -2.32 1.91 -7.57
CA THR A 35 -3.56 1.77 -8.34
C THR A 35 -3.44 2.37 -9.74
N GLN A 36 -2.81 3.52 -9.85
CA GLN A 36 -2.54 4.15 -11.15
C GLN A 36 -1.60 3.29 -12.01
N MET A 37 -0.50 2.80 -11.43
CA MET A 37 0.42 1.91 -12.15
C MET A 37 -0.25 0.61 -12.60
N TYR A 38 -1.12 0.04 -11.77
CA TYR A 38 -1.90 -1.14 -12.15
C TYR A 38 -2.82 -0.87 -13.34
N LYS A 39 -3.50 0.27 -13.35
CA LYS A 39 -4.32 0.71 -14.47
C LYS A 39 -3.51 0.88 -15.75
N GLU A 40 -2.32 1.48 -15.67
CA GLU A 40 -1.44 1.67 -16.83
C GLU A 40 -0.90 0.34 -17.38
N CYS A 41 -0.57 -0.61 -16.51
CA CYS A 41 -0.03 -1.91 -16.92
C CYS A 41 -1.10 -2.88 -17.45
N TYR A 42 -2.30 -2.87 -16.89
CA TYR A 42 -3.32 -3.90 -17.15
C TYR A 42 -4.63 -3.35 -17.71
N GLY A 43 -4.79 -2.05 -17.84
CA GLY A 43 -6.01 -1.41 -18.36
C GLY A 43 -7.23 -1.55 -17.44
N LYS A 44 -7.03 -1.98 -16.18
CA LYS A 44 -8.11 -2.20 -15.22
C LYS A 44 -8.07 -1.14 -14.13
N THR A 45 -9.23 -0.58 -13.80
CA THR A 45 -9.40 0.36 -12.70
C THR A 45 -9.87 -0.41 -11.47
N ALA A 46 -9.19 -0.20 -10.33
CA ALA A 46 -9.65 -0.77 -9.07
C ALA A 46 -10.95 -0.08 -8.61
N ASP A 47 -11.87 -0.88 -8.11
CA ASP A 47 -13.13 -0.39 -7.55
C ASP A 47 -12.89 0.20 -6.15
N ARG A 48 -11.98 -0.41 -5.39
CA ARG A 48 -11.66 0.01 -4.02
C ARG A 48 -10.17 -0.09 -3.72
N ILE A 49 -9.74 0.78 -2.81
CA ILE A 49 -8.35 0.87 -2.35
C ILE A 49 -8.37 0.86 -0.85
N GLY A 50 -7.63 -0.05 -0.25
CA GLY A 50 -7.59 -0.22 1.19
C GLY A 50 -6.19 -0.39 1.76
N VAL A 51 -6.06 -0.05 3.03
CA VAL A 51 -4.92 -0.40 3.87
C VAL A 51 -5.41 -1.42 4.89
N LEU A 52 -4.90 -2.63 4.83
CA LEU A 52 -5.16 -3.62 5.87
C LEU A 52 -4.17 -3.39 7.02
N TRP A 53 -4.65 -2.73 8.04
CA TRP A 53 -3.84 -2.42 9.21
C TRP A 53 -3.87 -3.58 10.20
N LEU A 54 -2.71 -4.22 10.35
CA LEU A 54 -2.50 -5.32 11.26
C LEU A 54 -1.96 -4.78 12.59
N LYS A 55 -2.86 -4.36 13.47
CA LYS A 55 -2.59 -3.64 14.72
C LYS A 55 -1.62 -4.40 15.65
N SER A 56 -0.33 -4.14 15.53
CA SER A 56 0.71 -4.84 16.29
C SER A 56 0.55 -4.68 17.81
N LYS A 57 0.15 -3.49 18.27
CA LYS A 57 -0.05 -3.19 19.70
C LYS A 57 -1.14 -4.04 20.37
N SER A 58 -2.14 -4.51 19.63
CA SER A 58 -3.23 -5.34 20.18
C SER A 58 -3.00 -6.83 20.00
N ARG A 59 -1.84 -7.24 19.48
CA ARG A 59 -1.50 -8.64 19.18
C ARG A 59 -0.70 -9.33 20.25
N GLY A 60 -0.06 -8.57 21.10
CA GLY A 60 0.87 -9.08 22.09
C GLY A 60 0.25 -9.26 23.47
N VAL A 61 1.16 -9.37 24.41
CA VAL A 61 0.89 -9.35 25.84
C VAL A 61 1.51 -8.11 26.47
N ASP A 62 0.94 -7.63 27.55
CA ASP A 62 1.54 -6.56 28.36
C ASP A 62 2.73 -7.08 29.19
N ASN A 63 3.38 -6.19 29.94
CA ASN A 63 4.52 -6.54 30.80
C ASN A 63 4.19 -7.57 31.90
N SER A 64 2.90 -7.81 32.17
CA SER A 64 2.43 -8.81 33.13
C SER A 64 2.07 -10.15 32.48
N GLY A 65 2.22 -10.28 31.16
CA GLY A 65 1.87 -11.46 30.39
C GLY A 65 0.37 -11.56 30.03
N LYS A 66 -0.42 -10.52 30.30
CA LYS A 66 -1.85 -10.47 29.98
C LYS A 66 -2.03 -10.07 28.51
N ARG A 67 -2.89 -10.78 27.79
CA ARG A 67 -3.20 -10.45 26.40
C ARG A 67 -3.81 -9.05 26.28
N LEU A 68 -3.26 -8.27 25.36
CA LEU A 68 -3.77 -6.96 25.01
C LEU A 68 -5.18 -7.10 24.39
N LYS A 69 -6.08 -6.20 24.76
CA LYS A 69 -7.46 -6.15 24.24
C LYS A 69 -7.52 -5.24 23.00
N GLY A 70 -8.51 -5.50 22.15
CA GLY A 70 -8.83 -4.69 20.99
C GLY A 70 -8.83 -5.46 19.67
N LYS A 71 -9.23 -4.79 18.61
CA LYS A 71 -9.20 -5.35 17.26
C LYS A 71 -7.75 -5.61 16.84
N LYS A 72 -7.50 -6.79 16.28
CA LYS A 72 -6.17 -7.19 15.78
C LYS A 72 -5.87 -6.71 14.39
N TRP A 73 -6.89 -6.32 13.66
CA TRP A 73 -6.79 -5.80 12.30
C TRP A 73 -7.98 -4.86 12.00
N GLU A 74 -7.80 -4.02 11.01
CA GLU A 74 -8.83 -3.14 10.48
C GLU A 74 -8.54 -2.83 9.02
N MET A 75 -9.60 -2.87 8.18
CA MET A 75 -9.51 -2.37 6.82
C MET A 75 -9.82 -0.87 6.84
N PHE A 76 -8.87 -0.08 6.39
CA PHE A 76 -8.99 1.36 6.27
C PHE A 76 -9.08 1.76 4.81
N GLU A 77 -10.05 2.60 4.49
CA GLU A 77 -10.16 3.23 3.18
C GLU A 77 -9.97 4.74 3.34
N SER A 78 -9.30 5.35 2.37
CA SER A 78 -9.07 6.79 2.40
C SER A 78 -10.39 7.58 2.36
N PRO A 79 -10.51 8.65 3.14
CA PRO A 79 -11.66 9.57 3.03
C PRO A 79 -11.60 10.42 1.74
N ARG A 80 -10.44 10.46 1.07
CA ARG A 80 -10.23 11.16 -0.19
C ARG A 80 -10.44 10.21 -1.38
N THR A 81 -10.82 10.78 -2.52
CA THR A 81 -10.93 10.02 -3.77
C THR A 81 -9.56 9.56 -4.27
N GLN A 82 -9.55 8.60 -5.20
CA GLN A 82 -8.33 8.16 -5.87
C GLN A 82 -7.64 9.32 -6.60
N GLU A 83 -8.41 10.16 -7.27
CA GLU A 83 -7.92 11.31 -8.02
C GLU A 83 -7.27 12.34 -7.10
N GLU A 84 -7.91 12.65 -5.98
CA GLU A 84 -7.35 13.58 -4.98
C GLU A 84 -6.02 13.06 -4.41
N ASN A 85 -5.97 11.79 -4.02
CA ASN A 85 -4.74 11.17 -3.52
C ASN A 85 -3.64 11.13 -4.58
N LEU A 86 -3.98 10.86 -5.84
CA LEU A 86 -3.02 10.83 -6.94
C LEU A 86 -2.44 12.22 -7.23
N GLU A 87 -3.26 13.27 -7.18
CA GLU A 87 -2.78 14.65 -7.35
C GLU A 87 -1.84 15.08 -6.21
N ILE A 88 -2.16 14.71 -4.98
CA ILE A 88 -1.27 14.95 -3.84
C ILE A 88 0.05 14.18 -4.02
N PHE A 89 -0.02 12.91 -4.43
CA PHE A 89 1.18 12.09 -4.72
C PHE A 89 2.07 12.74 -5.77
N LYS A 90 1.50 13.21 -6.88
CA LYS A 90 2.24 13.92 -7.94
C LYS A 90 2.92 15.18 -7.43
N SER A 91 2.24 15.93 -6.55
CA SER A 91 2.80 17.14 -5.95
C SER A 91 4.00 16.83 -5.06
N VAL A 92 3.90 15.79 -4.22
CA VAL A 92 5.01 15.32 -3.38
C VAL A 92 6.17 14.82 -4.23
N LYS A 93 5.89 14.07 -5.30
CA LYS A 93 6.90 13.60 -6.26
C LYS A 93 7.62 14.77 -6.93
N ASN A 94 6.91 15.80 -7.34
CA ASN A 94 7.51 17.00 -7.94
C ASN A 94 8.46 17.70 -6.97
N ILE A 95 8.08 17.84 -5.69
CA ILE A 95 8.95 18.43 -4.67
C ILE A 95 10.21 17.57 -4.50
N PHE A 96 10.06 16.25 -4.40
CA PHE A 96 11.17 15.32 -4.30
C PHE A 96 12.13 15.43 -5.48
N ASP A 97 11.62 15.48 -6.72
CA ASP A 97 12.42 15.58 -7.93
C ASP A 97 13.20 16.91 -8.00
N LEU A 98 12.57 18.02 -7.56
CA LEU A 98 13.24 19.33 -7.49
C LEU A 98 14.36 19.37 -6.45
N GLU A 99 14.16 18.74 -5.30
CA GLU A 99 15.16 18.66 -4.24
C GLU A 99 16.27 17.64 -4.53
N ASN A 100 15.99 16.66 -5.38
CA ASN A 100 16.90 15.55 -5.71
C ASN A 100 17.11 15.39 -7.23
N PRO A 101 17.61 16.41 -7.95
CA PRO A 101 17.67 16.41 -9.40
C PRO A 101 18.59 15.32 -10.00
N LYS A 102 19.50 14.79 -9.20
CA LYS A 102 20.42 13.71 -9.62
C LYS A 102 19.93 12.32 -9.20
N HIS A 103 18.81 12.23 -8.51
CA HIS A 103 18.26 10.95 -8.09
C HIS A 103 17.80 10.16 -9.32
N LYS A 104 18.24 8.91 -9.38
CA LYS A 104 17.77 7.93 -10.37
C LYS A 104 17.19 6.74 -9.61
N PRO A 105 15.99 6.27 -9.97
CA PRO A 105 15.45 5.05 -9.37
C PRO A 105 16.43 3.90 -9.58
N ALA A 106 16.62 3.09 -8.55
CA ALA A 106 17.35 1.84 -8.67
C ALA A 106 16.56 0.90 -9.59
N THR A 107 17.15 0.54 -10.72
CA THR A 107 16.57 -0.48 -11.60
C THR A 107 17.16 -1.83 -11.26
N THR A 108 16.30 -2.76 -10.86
CA THR A 108 16.71 -4.14 -10.61
C THR A 108 16.15 -5.03 -11.70
N SER A 109 17.03 -5.77 -12.36
CA SER A 109 16.64 -6.77 -13.35
C SER A 109 16.41 -8.11 -12.66
N PHE A 110 15.23 -8.65 -12.80
CA PHE A 110 14.88 -9.98 -12.29
C PHE A 110 14.74 -10.98 -13.45
N LYS A 111 15.12 -12.23 -13.21
CA LYS A 111 14.80 -13.30 -14.14
C LYS A 111 13.29 -13.49 -14.20
N THR A 112 12.71 -13.34 -15.39
CA THR A 112 11.28 -13.56 -15.63
C THR A 112 10.89 -15.04 -15.65
N THR A 113 11.88 -15.94 -15.79
CA THR A 113 11.66 -17.38 -15.78
C THR A 113 12.59 -18.02 -14.76
N VAL A 114 12.00 -18.75 -13.81
CA VAL A 114 12.72 -19.56 -12.84
C VAL A 114 12.53 -21.02 -13.24
N LYS A 115 13.62 -21.69 -13.61
CA LYS A 115 13.57 -23.15 -13.85
C LYS A 115 13.40 -23.84 -12.49
N ARG A 116 12.42 -24.75 -12.42
CA ARG A 116 12.28 -25.64 -11.27
C ARG A 116 13.52 -26.54 -11.21
N ILE A 117 14.20 -26.49 -10.10
CA ILE A 117 15.27 -27.46 -9.80
C ILE A 117 14.55 -28.70 -9.25
N VAL A 118 14.68 -29.78 -9.96
CA VAL A 118 14.10 -31.09 -9.57
C VAL A 118 15.15 -31.90 -8.86
#